data_890f152deeebb9dfdfbbec820c5183a8
#
_entry.id   890f152deeebb9dfdfbbec820c5183a8
#
_cell.length_a   1.000
_cell.length_b   1.000
_cell.length_c   1.000
_cell.angle_alpha   90.00
_cell.angle_beta   90.00
_cell.angle_gamma   90.00
#
_symmetry.space_group_name_H-M   'P 1'
#
loop_
_entity.id
_entity.type
_entity.pdbx_description
1 polymer ?
#
loop_
_entity_poly.entity_id
_entity_poly.type
_entity_poly.pdbx_seq_one_letter_code
_entity_poly.pdbx_strand_id
1 'polypeptide(L)'
;MGVVMKRMLLALTSGCLFGGGLLISGMTDTAKVQGWLDILGAWDPTLAFVMGGAIIPMAVAWRYSRNKAPLFAENFPAPASQKVSRDLIAGSVLFGMGWAIAGLCPGPAVAALGFGGKGVSIFFVSMLIGMLAAKPILKRNRYALEV
;
A
#
# COMPACT_ATOMS: atom_id res chain seq x y z
N MET A 1 9.91 -27.25 -9.38
CA MET A 1 8.82 -27.27 -8.40
C MET A 1 9.19 -26.67 -7.04
N GLY A 2 10.35 -26.96 -6.45
CA GLY A 2 10.72 -26.46 -5.11
C GLY A 2 10.84 -24.94 -4.95
N VAL A 3 11.30 -24.20 -5.96
CA VAL A 3 11.46 -22.72 -5.86
C VAL A 3 10.11 -22.00 -5.85
N VAL A 4 9.16 -22.45 -6.67
CA VAL A 4 7.81 -21.88 -6.72
C VAL A 4 7.10 -22.09 -5.38
N MET A 5 7.19 -23.30 -4.83
CA MET A 5 6.60 -23.64 -3.54
C MET A 5 7.18 -22.79 -2.40
N LYS A 6 8.50 -22.61 -2.36
CA LYS A 6 9.16 -21.74 -1.36
C LYS A 6 8.71 -20.27 -1.49
N ARG A 7 8.58 -19.76 -2.72
CA ARG A 7 8.06 -18.41 -2.97
C ARG A 7 6.61 -18.24 -2.49
N MET A 8 5.76 -19.22 -2.75
CA MET A 8 4.36 -19.22 -2.30
C MET A 8 4.26 -19.22 -0.77
N LEU A 9 5.05 -20.06 -0.11
CA LEU A 9 5.10 -20.12 1.36
C LEU A 9 5.56 -18.79 1.96
N LEU A 10 6.62 -18.19 1.42
CA LEU A 10 7.11 -16.88 1.86
C LEU A 10 6.07 -15.77 1.64
N ALA A 11 5.39 -15.78 0.50
CA ALA A 11 4.31 -14.82 0.23
C ALA A 11 3.14 -15.00 1.19
N LEU A 12 2.74 -16.24 1.47
CA LEU A 12 1.67 -16.55 2.42
C LEU A 12 2.03 -16.10 3.83
N THR A 13 3.22 -16.46 4.33
CA THR A 13 3.66 -16.07 5.68
C THR A 13 3.79 -14.56 5.81
N SER A 14 4.35 -13.87 4.82
CA SER A 14 4.44 -12.40 4.80
C SER A 14 3.06 -11.75 4.79
N GLY A 15 2.13 -12.27 3.99
CA GLY A 15 0.75 -11.79 3.93
C GLY A 15 -0.01 -12.00 5.24
N CYS A 16 0.16 -13.16 5.88
CA CYS A 16 -0.44 -13.44 7.19
C CYS A 16 0.12 -12.54 8.30
N LEU A 17 1.43 -12.32 8.32
CA LEU A 17 2.06 -11.42 9.30
C LEU A 17 1.60 -9.97 9.07
N PHE A 18 1.54 -9.52 7.83
CA PHE A 18 1.07 -8.18 7.50
C PHE A 18 -0.41 -7.99 7.86
N GLY A 19 -1.28 -8.90 7.44
CA GLY A 19 -2.71 -8.86 7.75
C GLY A 19 -2.98 -8.98 9.26
N GLY A 20 -2.27 -9.87 9.96
CA GLY A 20 -2.34 -9.99 11.41
C GLY A 20 -1.89 -8.70 12.12
N GLY A 21 -0.81 -8.07 11.65
CA GLY A 21 -0.36 -6.77 12.16
C GLY A 21 -1.40 -5.67 11.99
N LEU A 22 -2.08 -5.61 10.83
CA LEU A 22 -3.16 -4.66 10.58
C LEU A 22 -4.37 -4.87 11.49
N LEU A 23 -4.71 -6.12 11.77
CA LEU A 23 -5.80 -6.46 12.69
C LEU A 23 -5.47 -6.06 14.13
N ILE A 24 -4.28 -6.43 14.61
CA ILE A 24 -3.85 -6.14 16.00
C ILE A 24 -3.70 -4.62 16.22
N SER A 25 -3.20 -3.89 15.22
CA SER A 25 -3.05 -2.43 15.31
C SER A 25 -4.37 -1.66 15.17
N GLY A 26 -5.46 -2.34 14.80
CA GLY A 26 -6.75 -1.71 14.52
C GLY A 26 -6.78 -0.87 13.24
N MET A 27 -5.80 -1.02 12.34
CA MET A 27 -5.75 -0.25 11.08
C MET A 27 -6.82 -0.67 10.05
N THR A 28 -7.62 -1.66 10.35
CA THR A 28 -8.83 -2.02 9.58
C THR A 28 -10.03 -1.15 9.95
N ASP A 29 -9.95 -0.39 11.02
CA ASP A 29 -10.97 0.57 11.45
C ASP A 29 -10.66 1.95 10.86
N THR A 30 -11.60 2.48 10.06
CA THR A 30 -11.48 3.80 9.42
C THR A 30 -11.38 4.94 10.43
N ALA A 31 -11.96 4.79 11.61
CA ALA A 31 -11.91 5.79 12.67
C ALA A 31 -10.47 6.07 13.14
N LYS A 32 -9.60 5.07 13.14
CA LYS A 32 -8.17 5.22 13.47
C LYS A 32 -7.43 6.13 12.51
N VAL A 33 -7.70 5.95 11.20
CA VAL A 33 -7.07 6.77 10.15
C VAL A 33 -7.64 8.19 10.16
N GLN A 34 -8.95 8.36 10.35
CA GLN A 34 -9.59 9.66 10.46
C GLN A 34 -9.13 10.40 11.73
N GLY A 35 -9.00 9.71 12.87
CA GLY A 35 -8.44 10.26 14.10
C GLY A 35 -7.01 10.77 13.96
N TRP A 36 -6.18 10.12 13.14
CA TRP A 36 -4.85 10.63 12.78
C TRP A 36 -4.91 11.95 12.01
N LEU A 37 -5.90 12.12 11.11
CA LEU A 37 -6.07 13.33 10.31
C LEU A 37 -6.71 14.47 11.09
N ASP A 38 -7.36 14.20 12.22
CA ASP A 38 -8.00 15.18 13.09
C ASP A 38 -6.98 15.85 14.04
N ILE A 39 -6.04 16.60 13.47
CA ILE A 39 -4.94 17.24 14.19
C ILE A 39 -5.45 18.30 15.20
N LEU A 40 -6.62 18.89 14.93
CA LEU A 40 -7.19 19.97 15.74
C LEU A 40 -8.23 19.48 16.77
N GLY A 41 -8.64 18.21 16.71
CA GLY A 41 -9.60 17.58 17.60
C GLY A 41 -8.99 16.48 18.47
N ALA A 42 -9.60 15.29 18.50
CA ALA A 42 -9.14 14.12 19.27
C ALA A 42 -8.07 13.32 18.50
N TRP A 43 -6.88 13.88 18.36
CA TRP A 43 -5.80 13.30 17.59
C TRP A 43 -5.35 11.92 18.12
N ASP A 44 -5.35 10.92 17.25
CA ASP A 44 -4.90 9.55 17.55
C ASP A 44 -3.52 9.28 16.90
N PRO A 45 -2.42 9.19 17.68
CA PRO A 45 -1.08 8.96 17.16
C PRO A 45 -0.81 7.50 16.75
N THR A 46 -1.77 6.60 16.84
CA THR A 46 -1.60 5.15 16.57
C THR A 46 -0.98 4.90 15.19
N LEU A 47 -1.40 5.65 14.17
CA LEU A 47 -0.87 5.50 12.81
C LEU A 47 0.62 5.82 12.73
N ALA A 48 1.13 6.82 13.49
CA ALA A 48 2.55 7.13 13.54
C ALA A 48 3.37 5.96 14.10
N PHE A 49 2.89 5.32 15.16
CA PHE A 49 3.57 4.16 15.74
C PHE A 49 3.56 2.95 14.80
N VAL A 50 2.45 2.70 14.11
CA VAL A 50 2.35 1.63 13.11
C VAL A 50 3.32 1.88 11.95
N MET A 51 3.34 3.10 11.42
CA MET A 51 4.26 3.47 10.33
C MET A 51 5.73 3.42 10.78
N GLY A 52 6.04 3.96 11.95
CA GLY A 52 7.39 3.90 12.53
C GLY A 52 7.86 2.47 12.76
N GLY A 53 6.98 1.63 13.32
CA GLY A 53 7.23 0.20 13.54
C GLY A 53 7.42 -0.59 12.24
N ALA A 54 6.87 -0.15 11.12
CA ALA A 54 7.11 -0.75 9.81
C ALA A 54 8.39 -0.22 9.13
N ILE A 55 8.62 1.08 9.19
CA ILE A 55 9.75 1.75 8.50
C ILE A 55 11.09 1.37 9.12
N ILE A 56 11.18 1.34 10.45
CA ILE A 56 12.46 1.08 11.14
C ILE A 56 13.02 -0.31 10.82
N PRO A 57 12.27 -1.42 11.01
CA PRO A 57 12.76 -2.76 10.64
C PRO A 57 13.06 -2.89 9.15
N MET A 58 12.24 -2.26 8.29
CA MET A 58 12.46 -2.29 6.85
C MET A 58 13.75 -1.56 6.45
N ALA A 59 14.03 -0.39 7.03
CA ALA A 59 15.27 0.35 6.79
C ALA A 59 16.49 -0.46 7.22
N VAL A 60 16.43 -1.12 8.39
CA VAL A 60 17.49 -2.00 8.87
C VAL A 60 17.69 -3.19 7.94
N ALA A 61 16.60 -3.87 7.56
CA ALA A 61 16.64 -5.00 6.64
C ALA A 61 17.21 -4.60 5.27
N TRP A 62 16.82 -3.44 4.75
CA TRP A 62 17.33 -2.93 3.48
C TRP A 62 18.82 -2.57 3.55
N ARG A 63 19.25 -1.92 4.62
CA ARG A 63 20.67 -1.62 4.81
C ARG A 63 21.51 -2.89 4.89
N TYR A 64 21.00 -3.94 5.53
CA TYR A 64 21.68 -5.22 5.65
C TYR A 64 21.72 -6.01 4.34
N SER A 65 20.65 -5.97 3.54
CA SER A 65 20.53 -6.71 2.27
C SER A 65 21.17 -5.99 1.08
N ARG A 66 21.47 -4.70 1.18
CA ARG A 66 21.97 -3.86 0.07
C ARG A 66 23.21 -4.41 -0.62
N ASN A 67 24.10 -5.10 0.11
CA ASN A 67 25.33 -5.68 -0.40
C ASN A 67 25.30 -7.21 -0.52
N LYS A 68 24.09 -7.80 -0.49
CA LYS A 68 23.92 -9.27 -0.58
C LYS A 68 23.15 -9.62 -1.84
N ALA A 69 23.48 -10.79 -2.43
CA ALA A 69 22.69 -11.33 -3.52
C ALA A 69 21.32 -11.80 -3.01
N PRO A 70 20.27 -11.70 -3.81
CA PRO A 70 18.95 -12.21 -3.44
C PRO A 70 18.97 -13.73 -3.34
N LEU A 71 18.28 -14.30 -2.33
CA LEU A 71 18.26 -15.75 -2.07
C LEU A 71 17.51 -16.57 -3.12
N PHE A 72 16.56 -15.96 -3.84
CA PHE A 72 15.65 -16.65 -4.77
C PHE A 72 15.50 -15.94 -6.12
N ALA A 73 16.42 -15.03 -6.46
CA ALA A 73 16.48 -14.34 -7.74
C ALA A 73 17.93 -14.10 -8.13
N GLU A 74 18.20 -13.93 -9.41
CA GLU A 74 19.57 -13.67 -9.89
C GLU A 74 20.07 -12.28 -9.51
N ASN A 75 19.17 -11.28 -9.58
CA ASN A 75 19.48 -9.89 -9.27
C ASN A 75 18.33 -9.21 -8.56
N PHE A 76 18.61 -8.17 -7.76
CA PHE A 76 17.58 -7.25 -7.29
C PHE A 76 17.06 -6.42 -8.47
N PRO A 77 15.75 -6.09 -8.50
CA PRO A 77 15.22 -5.20 -9.53
C PRO A 77 15.94 -3.85 -9.48
N ALA A 78 16.23 -3.30 -10.65
CA ALA A 78 16.83 -1.98 -10.76
C ALA A 78 16.00 -0.95 -10.00
N PRO A 79 16.64 0.03 -9.31
CA PRO A 79 15.91 1.08 -8.62
C PRO A 79 15.04 1.84 -9.61
N ALA A 80 13.80 2.12 -9.21
CA ALA A 80 12.86 2.88 -10.02
C ALA A 80 13.45 4.27 -10.35
N SER A 81 13.07 4.81 -11.51
CA SER A 81 13.48 6.16 -11.90
C SER A 81 13.12 7.16 -10.81
N GLN A 82 14.08 7.96 -10.36
CA GLN A 82 13.89 9.02 -9.36
C GLN A 82 13.24 10.29 -9.94
N LYS A 83 12.85 10.27 -11.22
CA LYS A 83 12.19 11.43 -11.85
C LYS A 83 10.75 11.54 -11.38
N VAL A 84 10.44 12.66 -10.75
CA VAL A 84 9.07 13.01 -10.38
C VAL A 84 8.33 13.45 -11.63
N SER A 85 7.43 12.61 -12.13
CA SER A 85 6.59 12.92 -13.29
C SER A 85 5.31 13.65 -12.85
N ARG A 86 4.69 14.40 -13.79
CA ARG A 86 3.39 15.04 -13.53
C ARG A 86 2.30 14.02 -13.21
N ASP A 87 2.34 12.86 -13.87
CA ASP A 87 1.41 11.76 -13.61
C ASP A 87 1.54 11.21 -12.19
N LEU A 88 2.78 11.14 -11.66
CA LEU A 88 3.04 10.73 -10.30
C LEU A 88 2.45 11.73 -9.29
N ILE A 89 2.64 13.04 -9.53
CA ILE A 89 2.08 14.08 -8.67
C ILE A 89 0.54 14.01 -8.68
N ALA A 90 -0.07 13.98 -9.86
CA ALA A 90 -1.53 13.92 -9.99
C ALA A 90 -2.10 12.64 -9.32
N GLY A 91 -1.46 11.49 -9.54
CA GLY A 91 -1.85 10.24 -8.92
C GLY A 91 -1.73 10.26 -7.39
N SER A 92 -0.67 10.87 -6.86
CA SER A 92 -0.46 11.01 -5.41
C SER A 92 -1.50 11.91 -4.77
N VAL A 93 -1.86 13.02 -5.43
CA VAL A 93 -2.91 13.93 -4.95
C VAL A 93 -4.26 13.23 -4.93
N LEU A 94 -4.65 12.57 -6.03
CA LEU A 94 -5.91 11.84 -6.12
C LEU A 94 -5.99 10.70 -5.09
N PHE A 95 -4.89 9.96 -4.91
CA PHE A 95 -4.80 8.92 -3.90
C PHE A 95 -4.97 9.49 -2.48
N GLY A 96 -4.24 10.57 -2.17
CA GLY A 96 -4.32 11.24 -0.87
C GLY A 96 -5.72 11.76 -0.54
N MET A 97 -6.41 12.36 -1.53
CA MET A 97 -7.80 12.80 -1.38
C MET A 97 -8.75 11.62 -1.12
N GLY A 98 -8.65 10.56 -1.90
CA GLY A 98 -9.46 9.36 -1.73
C GLY A 98 -9.21 8.68 -0.38
N TRP A 99 -7.96 8.61 0.04
CA TRP A 99 -7.58 8.07 1.33
C TRP A 99 -8.10 8.90 2.52
N ALA A 100 -7.98 10.22 2.45
CA ALA A 100 -8.48 11.11 3.50
C ALA A 100 -10.01 11.01 3.68
N ILE A 101 -10.76 10.87 2.59
CA ILE A 101 -12.23 10.74 2.62
C ILE A 101 -12.64 9.34 3.12
N ALA A 102 -12.00 8.29 2.61
CA ALA A 102 -12.40 6.92 2.90
C ALA A 102 -11.87 6.42 4.26
N GLY A 103 -10.73 6.95 4.74
CA GLY A 103 -10.07 6.47 5.95
C GLY A 103 -9.54 5.03 5.81
N LEU A 104 -9.39 4.52 4.59
CA LEU A 104 -9.03 3.12 4.36
C LEU A 104 -7.92 2.99 3.31
N CYS A 105 -6.87 2.25 3.65
CA CYS A 105 -5.81 1.93 2.70
C CYS A 105 -6.11 0.62 1.94
N PRO A 106 -5.51 0.41 0.75
CA PRO A 106 -5.71 -0.84 -0.01
C PRO A 106 -5.39 -2.12 0.77
N GLY A 107 -4.33 -2.13 1.57
CA GLY A 107 -3.95 -3.28 2.39
C GLY A 107 -4.99 -3.66 3.44
N PRO A 108 -5.36 -2.74 4.35
CA PRO A 108 -6.48 -2.93 5.28
C PRO A 108 -7.79 -3.30 4.61
N ALA A 109 -8.10 -2.74 3.43
CA ALA A 109 -9.31 -3.09 2.69
C ALA A 109 -9.33 -4.57 2.30
N VAL A 110 -8.21 -5.10 1.79
CA VAL A 110 -8.09 -6.54 1.46
C VAL A 110 -8.17 -7.40 2.72
N ALA A 111 -7.48 -7.01 3.78
CA ALA A 111 -7.49 -7.74 5.05
C ALA A 111 -8.88 -7.80 5.68
N ALA A 112 -9.68 -6.74 5.54
CA ALA A 112 -11.00 -6.61 6.13
C ALA A 112 -12.14 -7.19 5.26
N LEU A 113 -11.89 -7.69 4.04
CA LEU A 113 -12.92 -8.18 3.13
C LEU A 113 -13.84 -9.27 3.74
N GLY A 114 -13.27 -10.10 4.63
CA GLY A 114 -14.00 -11.20 5.25
C GLY A 114 -14.93 -10.78 6.39
N PHE A 115 -14.70 -9.61 7.01
CA PHE A 115 -15.43 -9.18 8.22
C PHE A 115 -15.84 -7.70 8.24
N GLY A 116 -15.31 -6.87 7.32
CA GLY A 116 -15.52 -5.41 7.29
C GLY A 116 -16.88 -4.96 6.75
N GLY A 117 -17.77 -5.89 6.43
CA GLY A 117 -19.13 -5.60 5.99
C GLY A 117 -19.21 -4.94 4.61
N LYS A 118 -20.41 -4.41 4.30
CA LYS A 118 -20.73 -3.86 2.97
C LYS A 118 -19.86 -2.64 2.60
N GLY A 119 -19.48 -1.80 3.56
CA GLY A 119 -18.66 -0.61 3.31
C GLY A 119 -17.30 -0.94 2.74
N VAL A 120 -16.60 -1.92 3.32
CA VAL A 120 -15.29 -2.37 2.85
C VAL A 120 -15.39 -3.00 1.46
N SER A 121 -16.44 -3.79 1.20
CA SER A 121 -16.64 -4.40 -0.10
C SER A 121 -16.90 -3.36 -1.20
N ILE A 122 -17.71 -2.34 -0.92
CA ILE A 122 -17.97 -1.22 -1.85
C ILE A 122 -16.69 -0.46 -2.12
N PHE A 123 -15.92 -0.13 -1.07
CA PHE A 123 -14.63 0.54 -1.21
C PHE A 123 -13.68 -0.28 -2.10
N PHE A 124 -13.55 -1.58 -1.84
CA PHE A 124 -12.67 -2.46 -2.59
C PHE A 124 -13.04 -2.54 -4.08
N VAL A 125 -14.31 -2.71 -4.39
CA VAL A 125 -14.80 -2.72 -5.78
C VAL A 125 -14.54 -1.37 -6.45
N SER A 126 -14.83 -0.26 -5.78
CA SER A 126 -14.58 1.10 -6.30
C SER A 126 -13.08 1.33 -6.58
N MET A 127 -12.23 0.85 -5.69
CA MET A 127 -10.76 0.89 -5.85
C MET A 127 -10.32 0.12 -7.11
N LEU A 128 -10.82 -1.10 -7.32
CA LEU A 128 -10.52 -1.89 -8.51
C LEU A 128 -10.98 -1.18 -9.80
N ILE A 129 -12.19 -0.64 -9.79
CA ILE A 129 -12.72 0.13 -10.94
C ILE A 129 -11.83 1.34 -11.21
N GLY A 130 -11.44 2.09 -10.17
CA GLY A 130 -10.52 3.23 -10.30
C GLY A 130 -9.16 2.84 -10.89
N MET A 131 -8.57 1.74 -10.44
CA MET A 131 -7.30 1.21 -10.99
C MET A 131 -7.43 0.81 -12.48
N LEU A 132 -8.54 0.20 -12.86
CA LEU A 132 -8.78 -0.18 -14.26
C LEU A 132 -9.03 1.05 -15.14
N ALA A 133 -9.78 2.03 -14.65
CA ALA A 133 -10.07 3.28 -15.36
C ALA A 133 -8.84 4.18 -15.54
N ALA A 134 -7.91 4.16 -14.59
CA ALA A 134 -6.69 4.97 -14.66
C ALA A 134 -5.78 4.59 -15.84
N LYS A 135 -5.69 3.29 -16.19
CA LYS A 135 -4.84 2.80 -17.28
C LYS A 135 -5.10 3.45 -18.64
N PRO A 136 -6.34 3.47 -19.18
CA PRO A 136 -6.62 4.11 -20.46
C PRO A 136 -6.47 5.64 -20.43
N ILE A 137 -6.77 6.26 -19.28
CA ILE A 137 -6.63 7.72 -19.12
C ILE A 137 -5.16 8.14 -19.20
N LEU A 138 -4.28 7.46 -18.48
CA LEU A 138 -2.84 7.69 -18.51
C LEU A 138 -2.24 7.44 -19.91
N LYS A 139 -2.69 6.38 -20.59
CA LYS A 139 -2.24 6.07 -21.94
C LYS A 139 -2.65 7.16 -22.92
N ARG A 140 -3.88 7.67 -22.84
CA ARG A 140 -4.39 8.75 -23.69
C ARG A 140 -3.62 10.06 -23.49
N ASN A 141 -3.27 10.36 -22.24
CA ASN A 141 -2.54 11.60 -21.92
C ASN A 141 -1.09 11.58 -22.45
N ARG A 142 -0.43 10.42 -22.47
CA ARG A 142 0.91 10.29 -23.06
C ARG A 142 0.91 10.58 -24.55
N TYR A 143 -0.05 10.06 -25.30
CA TYR A 143 -0.17 10.34 -26.75
C TYR A 143 -0.49 11.82 -27.03
N ALA A 144 -1.18 12.52 -26.13
CA ALA A 144 -1.48 13.95 -26.29
C ALA A 144 -0.29 14.87 -25.99
N LEU A 145 0.75 14.38 -25.30
CA LEU A 145 1.95 15.14 -24.96
C LEU A 145 3.12 14.88 -25.95
N GLU A 146 2.99 13.89 -26.83
CA GLU A 146 3.98 13.55 -27.86
C GLU A 146 3.62 14.14 -29.25
N VAL A 147 2.50 14.87 -29.37
CA VAL A 147 2.07 15.65 -30.52
C VAL A 147 2.24 17.15 -30.25
#